data_1ba67dfe7a8aed863b6ec1897a721426
#
_entry.id   1ba67dfe7a8aed863b6ec1897a721426
#
_cell.length_a   1.000
_cell.length_b   1.000
_cell.length_c   1.000
_cell.angle_alpha   90.00
_cell.angle_beta   90.00
_cell.angle_gamma   90.00
#
_symmetry.space_group_name_H-M   'P 1'
#
loop_
_entity.id
_entity.type
_entity.pdbx_description
1 polymer ?
#
loop_
_entity_poly.entity_id
_entity_poly.type
_entity_poly.pdbx_seq_one_letter_code
_entity_poly.pdbx_strand_id
1 'polypeptide(L)'
;MHRFLAFAILIGGVARAETVLTLPFFNHADSANLDWVGESIAESVRDALASEGVLVLDREDRLEACRRLSLRPGAELTHASVFKIGDSLDASKVVYGFYELLPVEPGKNQSKGSLRITARILDLKRTLQGAPFSEIGALEDLASLEYRLGWQVLQQLNWKNLPTQEDFLQAHPPVRLDAVESYVRGLLATSSEQRHLFFTRAARLDEHYSQPCFQLGKTYWERKEYKIAAGWLERVTRGDPHYLEAQFFLGLCRYNAADFSGAEQCFRTVAAEVPLNEVFNDLGAAQARRNDSQAAIASFQKALDGDSADPDYHFNLGYTLWRSGKFAGAVESLRAVLQRSPNDAEATSLLGRALKQEGPRPGDPRSEARERLKTNYEEAAYRQLQAELGK
;
A
#
# COMPACT_ATOMS: atom_id res chain seq x y z
N MET A 1 47.62 -23.34 -34.35
CA MET A 1 46.93 -23.72 -33.08
C MET A 1 46.09 -22.54 -32.60
N HIS A 2 44.81 -22.48 -32.97
CA HIS A 2 43.87 -21.45 -32.56
C HIS A 2 43.00 -22.01 -31.45
N ARG A 3 43.12 -21.47 -30.23
CA ARG A 3 42.26 -21.79 -29.10
C ARG A 3 41.03 -20.92 -29.20
N PHE A 4 39.87 -21.53 -29.54
CA PHE A 4 38.55 -20.94 -29.36
C PHE A 4 38.20 -20.98 -27.87
N LEU A 5 38.11 -19.81 -27.23
CA LEU A 5 37.47 -19.65 -25.92
C LEU A 5 35.95 -19.60 -26.17
N ALA A 6 35.27 -20.65 -25.77
CA ALA A 6 33.80 -20.66 -25.69
C ALA A 6 33.36 -19.82 -24.47
N PHE A 7 32.78 -18.67 -24.72
CA PHE A 7 32.09 -17.85 -23.69
C PHE A 7 30.75 -18.49 -23.42
N ALA A 8 30.64 -19.27 -22.36
CA ALA A 8 29.34 -19.74 -21.87
C ALA A 8 28.63 -18.55 -21.24
N ILE A 9 27.65 -17.99 -21.96
CA ILE A 9 26.69 -17.03 -21.39
C ILE A 9 25.79 -17.86 -20.46
N LEU A 10 26.04 -17.80 -19.15
CA LEU A 10 25.09 -18.19 -18.12
C LEU A 10 23.91 -17.20 -18.20
N ILE A 11 22.86 -17.59 -18.92
CA ILE A 11 21.54 -16.97 -18.77
C ILE A 11 21.03 -17.44 -17.40
N GLY A 12 21.44 -16.71 -16.36
CA GLY A 12 20.76 -16.80 -15.06
C GLY A 12 19.32 -16.38 -15.30
N GLY A 13 18.38 -17.34 -15.22
CA GLY A 13 16.97 -17.04 -15.25
C GLY A 13 16.70 -16.04 -14.11
N VAL A 14 16.28 -14.83 -14.44
CA VAL A 14 15.76 -13.86 -13.47
C VAL A 14 14.59 -14.55 -12.80
N ALA A 15 14.72 -14.88 -11.53
CA ALA A 15 13.62 -15.40 -10.74
C ALA A 15 12.60 -14.25 -10.63
N ARG A 16 11.60 -14.26 -11.52
CA ARG A 16 10.53 -13.28 -11.49
C ARG A 16 9.78 -13.46 -10.17
N ALA A 17 9.64 -12.38 -9.41
CA ALA A 17 8.92 -12.39 -8.15
C ALA A 17 7.52 -13.01 -8.34
N GLU A 18 7.13 -13.89 -7.42
CA GLU A 18 5.81 -14.51 -7.49
C GLU A 18 4.76 -13.53 -6.96
N THR A 19 3.93 -13.01 -7.86
CA THR A 19 2.75 -12.19 -7.53
C THR A 19 1.52 -13.07 -7.31
N VAL A 20 0.76 -12.77 -6.25
CA VAL A 20 -0.45 -13.51 -5.90
C VAL A 20 -1.67 -12.59 -6.03
N LEU A 21 -2.69 -13.07 -6.71
CA LEU A 21 -3.99 -12.44 -6.81
C LEU A 21 -4.98 -13.20 -5.93
N THR A 22 -5.75 -12.49 -5.10
CA THR A 22 -6.89 -13.06 -4.38
C THR A 22 -8.20 -12.62 -5.00
N LEU A 23 -9.10 -13.57 -5.32
CA LEU A 23 -10.42 -13.29 -5.87
C LEU A 23 -11.50 -13.44 -4.81
N PRO A 24 -12.61 -12.69 -4.89
CA PRO A 24 -13.76 -12.89 -4.01
C PRO A 24 -14.27 -14.33 -4.08
N PHE A 25 -14.57 -14.89 -2.91
CA PHE A 25 -15.08 -16.24 -2.80
C PHE A 25 -16.57 -16.27 -3.12
N PHE A 26 -16.99 -17.27 -3.87
CA PHE A 26 -18.38 -17.38 -4.30
C PHE A 26 -19.29 -17.85 -3.17
N ASN A 27 -20.49 -17.28 -3.09
CA ASN A 27 -21.49 -17.57 -2.06
C ASN A 27 -22.34 -18.79 -2.44
N HIS A 28 -22.12 -19.94 -1.79
CA HIS A 28 -22.98 -21.13 -1.89
C HIS A 28 -23.95 -21.25 -0.70
N ALA A 29 -24.06 -20.20 0.13
CA ALA A 29 -24.88 -20.24 1.34
C ALA A 29 -26.36 -19.95 1.10
N ASP A 30 -26.81 -19.77 -0.16
CA ASP A 30 -28.18 -19.41 -0.56
C ASP A 30 -28.78 -18.20 0.20
N SER A 31 -27.91 -17.32 0.73
CA SER A 31 -28.28 -16.14 1.49
C SER A 31 -27.58 -14.88 0.98
N ALA A 32 -28.30 -14.03 0.26
CA ALA A 32 -27.76 -12.75 -0.25
C ALA A 32 -27.25 -11.82 0.85
N ASN A 33 -27.71 -11.98 2.09
CA ASN A 33 -27.20 -11.19 3.23
C ASN A 33 -25.73 -11.49 3.55
N LEU A 34 -25.19 -12.59 3.04
CA LEU A 34 -23.81 -13.02 3.24
C LEU A 34 -22.90 -12.72 2.04
N ASP A 35 -23.39 -12.12 0.95
CA ASP A 35 -22.58 -11.85 -0.25
C ASP A 35 -21.30 -11.06 0.02
N TRP A 36 -21.29 -10.24 1.07
CA TRP A 36 -20.11 -9.51 1.50
C TRP A 36 -18.96 -10.41 2.02
N VAL A 37 -19.27 -11.63 2.49
CA VAL A 37 -18.29 -12.57 3.06
C VAL A 37 -17.24 -12.97 2.04
N GLY A 38 -17.62 -13.14 0.77
CA GLY A 38 -16.66 -13.49 -0.29
C GLY A 38 -15.58 -12.43 -0.51
N GLU A 39 -15.96 -11.15 -0.42
CA GLU A 39 -15.00 -10.04 -0.47
C GLU A 39 -14.18 -9.98 0.82
N SER A 40 -14.79 -10.21 1.99
CA SER A 40 -14.08 -10.28 3.27
C SER A 40 -12.95 -11.30 3.24
N ILE A 41 -13.24 -12.52 2.79
CA ILE A 41 -12.24 -13.58 2.66
C ILE A 41 -11.08 -13.15 1.74
N ALA A 42 -11.40 -12.55 0.58
CA ALA A 42 -10.38 -12.11 -0.36
C ALA A 42 -9.45 -11.06 0.23
N GLU A 43 -10.00 -10.06 0.92
CA GLU A 43 -9.23 -8.99 1.54
C GLU A 43 -8.39 -9.51 2.73
N SER A 44 -8.98 -10.33 3.62
CA SER A 44 -8.24 -10.90 4.76
C SER A 44 -7.12 -11.84 4.32
N VAL A 45 -7.34 -12.66 3.29
CA VAL A 45 -6.28 -13.50 2.71
C VAL A 45 -5.19 -12.64 2.08
N ARG A 46 -5.55 -11.59 1.33
CA ARG A 46 -4.58 -10.64 0.77
C ARG A 46 -3.72 -10.02 1.88
N ASP A 47 -4.34 -9.52 2.94
CA ASP A 47 -3.66 -8.88 4.05
C ASP A 47 -2.76 -9.85 4.81
N ALA A 48 -3.22 -11.10 5.00
CA ALA A 48 -2.43 -12.19 5.57
C ALA A 48 -1.18 -12.51 4.75
N LEU A 49 -1.28 -12.48 3.42
CA LEU A 49 -0.15 -12.68 2.52
C LEU A 49 0.80 -11.47 2.54
N ALA A 50 0.26 -10.26 2.49
CA ALA A 50 1.04 -9.03 2.50
C ALA A 50 1.84 -8.85 3.81
N SER A 51 1.27 -9.22 4.96
CA SER A 51 1.95 -9.13 6.27
C SER A 51 3.21 -9.99 6.35
N GLU A 52 3.26 -11.09 5.59
CA GLU A 52 4.43 -11.97 5.48
C GLU A 52 5.35 -11.59 4.30
N GLY A 53 5.10 -10.47 3.62
CA GLY A 53 5.93 -9.97 2.54
C GLY A 53 5.70 -10.63 1.18
N VAL A 54 4.59 -11.34 0.99
CA VAL A 54 4.18 -11.84 -0.33
C VAL A 54 3.76 -10.65 -1.20
N LEU A 55 4.22 -10.59 -2.44
CA LEU A 55 3.71 -9.62 -3.41
C LEU A 55 2.28 -9.97 -3.80
N VAL A 56 1.34 -9.15 -3.36
CA VAL A 56 -0.08 -9.31 -3.65
C VAL A 56 -0.57 -8.19 -4.56
N LEU A 57 -1.50 -8.53 -5.45
CA LEU A 57 -2.14 -7.54 -6.31
C LEU A 57 -3.29 -6.87 -5.56
N ASP A 58 -3.44 -5.57 -5.82
CA ASP A 58 -4.42 -4.73 -5.14
C ASP A 58 -5.86 -5.01 -5.59
N ARG A 59 -6.80 -4.61 -4.72
CA ARG A 59 -8.22 -4.73 -4.99
C ARG A 59 -8.63 -3.92 -6.22
N GLU A 60 -8.08 -2.73 -6.39
CA GLU A 60 -8.36 -1.82 -7.50
C GLU A 60 -7.96 -2.44 -8.83
N ASP A 61 -6.79 -3.06 -8.91
CA ASP A 61 -6.31 -3.76 -10.11
C ASP A 61 -7.24 -4.91 -10.47
N ARG A 62 -7.64 -5.70 -9.47
CA ARG A 62 -8.60 -6.79 -9.63
C ARG A 62 -9.95 -6.30 -10.18
N LEU A 63 -10.50 -5.21 -9.62
CA LEU A 63 -11.75 -4.62 -10.08
C LEU A 63 -11.65 -4.11 -11.52
N GLU A 64 -10.55 -3.47 -11.86
CA GLU A 64 -10.29 -2.98 -13.22
C GLU A 64 -10.17 -4.15 -14.21
N ALA A 65 -9.46 -5.21 -13.86
CA ALA A 65 -9.37 -6.41 -14.70
C ALA A 65 -10.74 -7.06 -14.93
N CYS A 66 -11.55 -7.22 -13.88
CA CYS A 66 -12.91 -7.74 -13.99
C CYS A 66 -13.78 -6.85 -14.91
N ARG A 67 -13.65 -5.52 -14.80
CA ARG A 67 -14.37 -4.58 -15.65
C ARG A 67 -13.96 -4.73 -17.13
N ARG A 68 -12.66 -4.79 -17.42
CA ARG A 68 -12.13 -4.98 -18.78
C ARG A 68 -12.59 -6.29 -19.41
N LEU A 69 -12.68 -7.33 -18.60
CA LEU A 69 -13.16 -8.65 -19.04
C LEU A 69 -14.69 -8.76 -19.04
N SER A 70 -15.43 -7.70 -18.71
CA SER A 70 -16.90 -7.66 -18.63
C SER A 70 -17.48 -8.74 -17.70
N LEU A 71 -16.77 -9.07 -16.63
CA LEU A 71 -17.22 -10.04 -15.63
C LEU A 71 -18.19 -9.37 -14.65
N ARG A 72 -19.30 -10.06 -14.34
CA ARG A 72 -20.28 -9.57 -13.39
C ARG A 72 -19.76 -9.74 -11.96
N PRO A 73 -19.82 -8.70 -11.11
CA PRO A 73 -19.54 -8.84 -9.69
C PRO A 73 -20.42 -9.94 -9.06
N GLY A 74 -19.84 -10.75 -8.20
CA GLY A 74 -20.56 -11.82 -7.50
C GLY A 74 -20.94 -13.04 -8.35
N ALA A 75 -20.57 -13.11 -9.63
CA ALA A 75 -20.77 -14.29 -10.43
C ALA A 75 -19.78 -15.41 -10.06
N GLU A 76 -20.23 -16.66 -10.11
CA GLU A 76 -19.34 -17.80 -9.98
C GLU A 76 -18.36 -17.83 -11.15
N LEU A 77 -17.06 -17.77 -10.82
CA LEU A 77 -16.02 -17.72 -11.83
C LEU A 77 -15.67 -19.14 -12.30
N THR A 78 -15.69 -19.34 -13.61
CA THR A 78 -15.15 -20.57 -14.20
C THR A 78 -13.62 -20.56 -14.11
N HIS A 79 -13.01 -21.75 -14.17
CA HIS A 79 -11.55 -21.88 -14.24
C HIS A 79 -10.92 -21.00 -15.34
N ALA A 80 -11.57 -20.91 -16.51
CA ALA A 80 -11.12 -20.06 -17.61
C ALA A 80 -11.19 -18.55 -17.26
N SER A 81 -12.23 -18.13 -16.53
CA SER A 81 -12.36 -16.74 -16.06
C SER A 81 -11.28 -16.40 -15.04
N VAL A 82 -11.04 -17.29 -14.06
CA VAL A 82 -9.96 -17.14 -13.05
C VAL A 82 -8.60 -17.01 -13.74
N PHE A 83 -8.33 -17.89 -14.72
CA PHE A 83 -7.09 -17.82 -15.51
C PHE A 83 -6.94 -16.47 -16.22
N LYS A 84 -7.98 -16.03 -16.94
CA LYS A 84 -7.95 -14.76 -17.69
C LYS A 84 -7.74 -13.54 -16.82
N ILE A 85 -8.35 -13.50 -15.63
CA ILE A 85 -8.16 -12.37 -14.70
C ILE A 85 -6.70 -12.32 -14.26
N GLY A 86 -6.16 -13.46 -13.80
CA GLY A 86 -4.78 -13.52 -13.35
C GLY A 86 -3.76 -13.23 -14.47
N ASP A 87 -3.98 -13.76 -15.66
CA ASP A 87 -3.13 -13.50 -16.83
C ASP A 87 -3.14 -12.02 -17.24
N SER A 88 -4.31 -11.37 -17.21
CA SER A 88 -4.44 -9.93 -17.52
C SER A 88 -3.73 -9.00 -16.55
N LEU A 89 -3.42 -9.49 -15.35
CA LEU A 89 -2.70 -8.77 -14.27
C LEU A 89 -1.27 -9.28 -14.08
N ASP A 90 -0.79 -10.17 -14.96
CA ASP A 90 0.52 -10.80 -14.85
C ASP A 90 0.76 -11.48 -13.48
N ALA A 91 -0.31 -11.99 -12.87
CA ALA A 91 -0.22 -12.76 -11.65
C ALA A 91 0.52 -14.07 -11.88
N SER A 92 1.31 -14.51 -10.89
CA SER A 92 1.91 -15.83 -10.92
C SER A 92 0.96 -16.92 -10.41
N LYS A 93 0.17 -16.55 -9.39
CA LYS A 93 -0.79 -17.46 -8.75
C LYS A 93 -2.10 -16.73 -8.44
N VAL A 94 -3.20 -17.46 -8.46
CA VAL A 94 -4.54 -16.95 -8.12
C VAL A 94 -5.14 -17.80 -7.02
N VAL A 95 -5.53 -17.16 -5.91
CA VAL A 95 -6.32 -17.76 -4.82
C VAL A 95 -7.78 -17.46 -5.05
N TYR A 96 -8.63 -18.49 -5.06
CA TYR A 96 -10.06 -18.37 -5.27
C TYR A 96 -10.80 -19.52 -4.62
N GLY A 97 -12.12 -19.41 -4.49
CA GLY A 97 -12.91 -20.46 -3.87
C GLY A 97 -14.36 -20.10 -3.67
N PHE A 98 -14.98 -20.78 -2.73
CA PHE A 98 -16.37 -20.58 -2.34
C PHE A 98 -16.54 -20.79 -0.84
N TYR A 99 -17.66 -20.35 -0.32
CA TYR A 99 -18.07 -20.64 1.07
C TYR A 99 -19.53 -21.08 1.11
N GLU A 100 -19.86 -21.87 2.12
CA GLU A 100 -21.18 -22.42 2.37
C GLU A 100 -21.53 -22.40 3.86
N LEU A 101 -22.80 -22.23 4.18
CA LEU A 101 -23.30 -22.41 5.54
C LEU A 101 -23.58 -23.89 5.80
N LEU A 102 -23.01 -24.41 6.88
CA LEU A 102 -23.30 -25.74 7.33
C LEU A 102 -24.59 -25.73 8.17
N PRO A 103 -25.40 -26.81 8.12
CA PRO A 103 -26.55 -26.97 8.99
C PRO A 103 -26.17 -26.83 10.46
N VAL A 104 -27.04 -26.16 11.24
CA VAL A 104 -26.85 -26.04 12.68
C VAL A 104 -27.03 -27.42 13.33
N GLU A 105 -25.98 -27.93 13.98
CA GLU A 105 -26.08 -29.18 14.73
C GLU A 105 -26.96 -28.95 15.99
N PRO A 106 -27.99 -29.79 16.23
CA PRO A 106 -28.82 -29.68 17.42
C PRO A 106 -27.95 -29.84 18.67
N GLY A 107 -27.97 -28.84 19.56
CA GLY A 107 -27.27 -28.85 20.85
C GLY A 107 -25.96 -28.08 20.93
N LYS A 108 -25.50 -27.46 19.84
CA LYS A 108 -24.41 -26.48 19.89
C LYS A 108 -24.97 -25.06 19.96
N ASN A 109 -24.48 -24.26 20.91
CA ASN A 109 -24.83 -22.83 21.07
C ASN A 109 -24.19 -21.95 19.96
N GLN A 110 -24.43 -22.25 18.68
CA GLN A 110 -23.99 -21.44 17.57
C GLN A 110 -25.19 -20.59 17.08
N SER A 111 -25.18 -19.31 17.40
CA SER A 111 -26.33 -18.43 17.15
C SER A 111 -26.53 -18.11 15.65
N LYS A 112 -25.47 -18.20 14.83
CA LYS A 112 -25.49 -17.82 13.39
C LYS A 112 -25.08 -18.93 12.42
N GLY A 113 -24.80 -20.13 12.92
CA GLY A 113 -24.37 -21.26 12.09
C GLY A 113 -22.86 -21.36 11.91
N SER A 114 -22.41 -22.46 11.28
CA SER A 114 -21.00 -22.69 10.93
C SER A 114 -20.77 -22.39 9.45
N LEU A 115 -19.64 -21.79 9.14
CA LEU A 115 -19.18 -21.51 7.81
C LEU A 115 -18.09 -22.50 7.43
N ARG A 116 -18.16 -23.05 6.21
CA ARG A 116 -17.04 -23.74 5.57
C ARG A 116 -16.54 -22.85 4.43
N ILE A 117 -15.24 -22.53 4.44
CA ILE A 117 -14.56 -21.80 3.37
C ILE A 117 -13.66 -22.80 2.65
N THR A 118 -13.82 -22.95 1.34
CA THR A 118 -13.00 -23.84 0.52
C THR A 118 -12.21 -23.02 -0.49
N ALA A 119 -10.89 -23.13 -0.45
CA ALA A 119 -9.96 -22.42 -1.31
C ALA A 119 -9.21 -23.35 -2.26
N ARG A 120 -8.73 -22.79 -3.35
CA ARG A 120 -7.81 -23.38 -4.31
C ARG A 120 -6.80 -22.36 -4.77
N ILE A 121 -5.63 -22.84 -5.17
CA ILE A 121 -4.58 -22.02 -5.78
C ILE A 121 -4.39 -22.49 -7.22
N LEU A 122 -4.48 -21.55 -8.17
CA LEU A 122 -4.14 -21.77 -9.56
C LEU A 122 -2.75 -21.22 -9.84
N ASP A 123 -1.81 -22.07 -10.22
CA ASP A 123 -0.49 -21.67 -10.72
C ASP A 123 -0.62 -21.36 -12.23
N LEU A 124 -0.51 -20.10 -12.61
CA LEU A 124 -0.71 -19.66 -13.99
C LEU A 124 0.46 -20.05 -14.88
N LYS A 125 1.69 -20.08 -14.36
CA LYS A 125 2.88 -20.46 -15.13
C LYS A 125 2.84 -21.94 -15.54
N ARG A 126 2.33 -22.79 -14.64
CA ARG A 126 2.22 -24.24 -14.87
C ARG A 126 0.85 -24.64 -15.40
N THR A 127 -0.11 -23.72 -15.41
CA THR A 127 -1.53 -24.00 -15.72
C THR A 127 -2.07 -25.14 -14.84
N LEU A 128 -1.64 -25.20 -13.58
CA LEU A 128 -1.94 -26.27 -12.64
C LEU A 128 -2.82 -25.75 -11.51
N GLN A 129 -3.96 -26.39 -11.33
CA GLN A 129 -4.85 -26.17 -10.20
C GLN A 129 -4.43 -27.07 -9.03
N GLY A 130 -4.17 -26.46 -7.87
CA GLY A 130 -3.89 -27.19 -6.63
C GLY A 130 -5.11 -27.92 -6.08
N ALA A 131 -4.86 -28.85 -5.15
CA ALA A 131 -5.93 -29.51 -4.40
C ALA A 131 -6.71 -28.47 -3.56
N PRO A 132 -8.04 -28.68 -3.36
CA PRO A 132 -8.82 -27.84 -2.47
C PRO A 132 -8.39 -28.05 -1.01
N PHE A 133 -8.44 -26.97 -0.22
CA PHE A 133 -8.28 -27.02 1.22
C PHE A 133 -9.35 -26.13 1.86
N SER A 134 -9.68 -26.40 3.13
CA SER A 134 -10.86 -25.77 3.75
C SER A 134 -10.63 -25.44 5.22
N GLU A 135 -11.27 -24.35 5.66
CA GLU A 135 -11.45 -23.99 7.06
C GLU A 135 -12.91 -24.06 7.44
N ILE A 136 -13.19 -24.50 8.69
CA ILE A 136 -14.55 -24.60 9.23
C ILE A 136 -14.58 -23.96 10.62
N GLY A 137 -15.60 -23.17 10.89
CA GLY A 137 -15.84 -22.58 12.22
C GLY A 137 -17.12 -21.79 12.29
N ALA A 138 -17.38 -21.19 13.45
CA ALA A 138 -18.55 -20.34 13.65
C ALA A 138 -18.47 -19.07 12.79
N LEU A 139 -19.62 -18.60 12.27
CA LEU A 139 -19.66 -17.36 11.51
C LEU A 139 -19.23 -16.15 12.37
N GLU A 140 -19.49 -16.21 13.67
CA GLU A 140 -19.06 -15.20 14.64
C GLU A 140 -17.54 -15.03 14.70
N ASP A 141 -16.80 -16.09 14.37
CA ASP A 141 -15.31 -16.12 14.37
C ASP A 141 -14.72 -15.92 12.95
N LEU A 142 -15.48 -15.28 12.06
CA LEU A 142 -15.12 -15.14 10.63
C LEU A 142 -13.67 -14.62 10.45
N ALA A 143 -13.29 -13.54 11.11
CA ALA A 143 -11.97 -12.97 11.01
C ALA A 143 -10.85 -14.00 11.33
N SER A 144 -11.03 -14.80 12.39
CA SER A 144 -10.08 -15.85 12.72
C SER A 144 -10.07 -16.98 11.70
N LEU A 145 -11.22 -17.31 11.09
CA LEU A 145 -11.32 -18.29 10.01
C LEU A 145 -10.53 -17.83 8.77
N GLU A 146 -10.71 -16.57 8.40
CA GLU A 146 -10.05 -15.96 7.26
C GLU A 146 -8.53 -15.92 7.40
N TYR A 147 -8.01 -15.57 8.58
CA TYR A 147 -6.58 -15.58 8.85
C TYR A 147 -5.99 -17.00 8.92
N ARG A 148 -6.73 -18.00 9.47
CA ARG A 148 -6.30 -19.39 9.36
C ARG A 148 -6.22 -19.87 7.92
N LEU A 149 -7.18 -19.48 7.09
CA LEU A 149 -7.15 -19.75 5.65
C LEU A 149 -5.92 -19.08 4.99
N GLY A 150 -5.64 -17.82 5.32
CA GLY A 150 -4.46 -17.09 4.84
C GLY A 150 -3.15 -17.80 5.20
N TRP A 151 -3.04 -18.29 6.43
CA TRP A 151 -1.90 -19.10 6.86
C TRP A 151 -1.77 -20.40 6.05
N GLN A 152 -2.88 -21.11 5.78
CA GLN A 152 -2.88 -22.30 4.91
C GLN A 152 -2.46 -21.94 3.47
N VAL A 153 -2.88 -20.79 2.94
CA VAL A 153 -2.42 -20.31 1.63
C VAL A 153 -0.91 -20.13 1.63
N LEU A 154 -0.32 -19.47 2.64
CA LEU A 154 1.12 -19.32 2.78
C LEU A 154 1.85 -20.69 2.82
N GLN A 155 1.29 -21.66 3.54
CA GLN A 155 1.82 -23.01 3.59
C GLN A 155 1.79 -23.69 2.20
N GLN A 156 0.68 -23.59 1.46
CA GLN A 156 0.55 -24.13 0.11
C GLN A 156 1.47 -23.43 -0.91
N LEU A 157 1.79 -22.15 -0.68
CA LEU A 157 2.76 -21.40 -1.47
C LEU A 157 4.22 -21.81 -1.15
N ASN A 158 4.43 -22.65 -0.14
CA ASN A 158 5.76 -22.98 0.42
C ASN A 158 6.54 -21.71 0.81
N TRP A 159 5.85 -20.76 1.47
CA TRP A 159 6.47 -19.49 1.84
C TRP A 159 7.64 -19.71 2.80
N LYS A 160 8.75 -19.04 2.50
CA LYS A 160 9.96 -19.14 3.34
C LYS A 160 9.72 -18.40 4.65
N ASN A 161 10.24 -18.97 5.75
CA ASN A 161 10.11 -18.39 7.10
C ASN A 161 8.66 -18.24 7.59
N LEU A 162 7.75 -19.14 7.15
CA LEU A 162 6.39 -19.16 7.65
C LEU A 162 6.38 -19.31 9.18
N PRO A 163 5.75 -18.35 9.94
CA PRO A 163 5.61 -18.48 11.39
C PRO A 163 4.73 -19.67 11.77
N THR A 164 4.76 -20.08 13.03
CA THR A 164 3.77 -21.05 13.52
C THR A 164 2.36 -20.45 13.37
N GLN A 165 1.36 -21.30 13.21
CA GLN A 165 -0.03 -20.81 13.11
C GLN A 165 -0.44 -20.00 14.34
N GLU A 166 0.06 -20.38 15.52
CA GLU A 166 -0.22 -19.68 16.78
C GLU A 166 0.38 -18.27 16.78
N ASP A 167 1.66 -18.13 16.44
CA ASP A 167 2.33 -16.82 16.36
C ASP A 167 1.68 -15.93 15.31
N PHE A 168 1.33 -16.52 14.16
CA PHE A 168 0.64 -15.80 13.09
C PHE A 168 -0.72 -15.26 13.54
N LEU A 169 -1.52 -16.06 14.23
CA LEU A 169 -2.83 -15.63 14.73
C LEU A 169 -2.72 -14.63 15.89
N GLN A 170 -1.65 -14.70 16.70
CA GLN A 170 -1.38 -13.69 17.72
C GLN A 170 -1.06 -12.31 17.09
N ALA A 171 -0.37 -12.30 15.96
CA ALA A 171 -0.09 -11.08 15.21
C ALA A 171 -1.37 -10.49 14.54
N HIS A 172 -2.40 -11.30 14.34
CA HIS A 172 -3.67 -10.92 13.71
C HIS A 172 -4.84 -11.14 14.68
N PRO A 173 -5.03 -10.27 15.68
CA PRO A 173 -6.07 -10.43 16.68
C PRO A 173 -7.47 -10.41 16.04
N PRO A 174 -8.43 -11.16 16.59
CA PRO A 174 -9.77 -11.25 16.02
C PRO A 174 -10.49 -9.89 16.08
N VAL A 175 -11.15 -9.56 14.99
CA VAL A 175 -12.00 -8.37 14.84
C VAL A 175 -13.46 -8.79 14.98
N ARG A 176 -14.31 -7.92 15.55
CA ARG A 176 -15.74 -8.18 15.69
C ARG A 176 -16.40 -8.35 14.32
N LEU A 177 -17.25 -9.36 14.19
CA LEU A 177 -17.97 -9.69 12.94
C LEU A 177 -18.74 -8.49 12.36
N ASP A 178 -19.45 -7.74 13.22
CA ASP A 178 -20.25 -6.58 12.79
C ASP A 178 -19.37 -5.39 12.31
N ALA A 179 -18.15 -5.29 12.81
CA ALA A 179 -17.15 -4.34 12.33
C ALA A 179 -16.59 -4.77 10.95
N VAL A 180 -16.25 -6.05 10.78
CA VAL A 180 -15.83 -6.62 9.50
C VAL A 180 -16.92 -6.44 8.44
N GLU A 181 -18.16 -6.84 8.74
CA GLU A 181 -19.31 -6.63 7.84
C GLU A 181 -19.45 -5.17 7.42
N SER A 182 -19.38 -4.23 8.39
CA SER A 182 -19.46 -2.81 8.08
C SER A 182 -18.31 -2.35 7.18
N TYR A 183 -17.08 -2.77 7.44
CA TYR A 183 -15.92 -2.42 6.62
C TYR A 183 -16.09 -2.91 5.18
N VAL A 184 -16.40 -4.18 5.00
CA VAL A 184 -16.54 -4.79 3.67
C VAL A 184 -17.71 -4.18 2.89
N ARG A 185 -18.85 -3.91 3.57
CA ARG A 185 -19.95 -3.16 2.94
C ARG A 185 -19.51 -1.75 2.51
N GLY A 186 -18.59 -1.13 3.23
CA GLY A 186 -17.95 0.13 2.85
C GLY A 186 -17.10 -0.03 1.57
N LEU A 187 -16.32 -1.10 1.45
CA LEU A 187 -15.55 -1.41 0.24
C LEU A 187 -16.45 -1.65 -0.98
N LEU A 188 -17.59 -2.29 -0.79
CA LEU A 188 -18.56 -2.59 -1.84
C LEU A 188 -19.49 -1.42 -2.18
N ALA A 189 -19.54 -0.38 -1.33
CA ALA A 189 -20.42 0.76 -1.54
C ALA A 189 -20.02 1.58 -2.76
N THR A 190 -21.00 1.97 -3.57
CA THR A 190 -20.81 2.77 -4.78
C THR A 190 -20.78 4.27 -4.52
N SER A 191 -21.49 4.76 -3.48
CA SER A 191 -21.46 6.17 -3.13
C SER A 191 -20.44 6.49 -2.04
N SER A 192 -19.84 7.68 -2.12
CA SER A 192 -18.84 8.15 -1.14
C SER A 192 -19.46 8.34 0.26
N GLU A 193 -20.74 8.71 0.33
CA GLU A 193 -21.48 8.90 1.58
C GLU A 193 -21.71 7.56 2.29
N GLN A 194 -22.15 6.54 1.55
CA GLN A 194 -22.32 5.19 2.10
C GLN A 194 -20.99 4.61 2.56
N ARG A 195 -19.94 4.77 1.75
CA ARG A 195 -18.58 4.33 2.09
C ARG A 195 -18.13 4.95 3.41
N HIS A 196 -18.24 6.27 3.52
CA HIS A 196 -17.90 6.99 4.74
C HIS A 196 -18.71 6.53 5.96
N LEU A 197 -20.02 6.34 5.80
CA LEU A 197 -20.89 5.85 6.86
C LEU A 197 -20.45 4.47 7.36
N PHE A 198 -20.20 3.54 6.45
CA PHE A 198 -19.82 2.18 6.78
C PHE A 198 -18.43 2.10 7.43
N PHE A 199 -17.42 2.82 6.92
CA PHE A 199 -16.08 2.85 7.52
C PHE A 199 -16.14 3.51 8.91
N THR A 200 -16.88 4.59 9.08
CA THR A 200 -17.07 5.21 10.39
C THR A 200 -17.75 4.26 11.37
N ARG A 201 -18.76 3.49 10.93
CA ARG A 201 -19.41 2.47 11.74
C ARG A 201 -18.44 1.37 12.13
N ALA A 202 -17.66 0.84 11.19
CA ALA A 202 -16.67 -0.20 11.46
C ALA A 202 -15.63 0.24 12.51
N ALA A 203 -15.06 1.44 12.35
CA ALA A 203 -14.08 2.01 13.27
C ALA A 203 -14.62 2.32 14.67
N ARG A 204 -15.95 2.44 14.82
CA ARG A 204 -16.61 2.62 16.13
C ARG A 204 -16.99 1.31 16.79
N LEU A 205 -17.30 0.27 15.99
CA LEU A 205 -17.66 -1.05 16.50
C LEU A 205 -16.46 -1.77 17.10
N ASP A 206 -15.27 -1.55 16.51
CA ASP A 206 -14.03 -2.11 17.02
C ASP A 206 -12.90 -1.05 16.89
N GLU A 207 -12.41 -0.56 18.02
CA GLU A 207 -11.40 0.49 18.05
C GLU A 207 -10.00 0.00 17.66
N HIS A 208 -9.76 -1.31 17.70
CA HIS A 208 -8.50 -1.94 17.27
C HIS A 208 -8.48 -2.25 15.78
N TYR A 209 -9.62 -2.11 15.09
CA TYR A 209 -9.69 -2.38 13.67
C TYR A 209 -9.13 -1.19 12.86
N SER A 210 -7.89 -1.30 12.43
CA SER A 210 -7.14 -0.19 11.79
C SER A 210 -7.52 0.05 10.33
N GLN A 211 -7.91 -0.97 9.58
CA GLN A 211 -8.25 -0.86 8.15
C GLN A 211 -9.30 0.22 7.82
N PRO A 212 -10.46 0.30 8.51
CA PRO A 212 -11.39 1.39 8.26
C PRO A 212 -10.83 2.77 8.62
N CYS A 213 -9.90 2.84 9.59
CA CYS A 213 -9.21 4.08 9.93
C CYS A 213 -8.29 4.56 8.80
N PHE A 214 -7.58 3.66 8.15
CA PHE A 214 -6.79 3.97 6.97
C PHE A 214 -7.65 4.54 5.82
N GLN A 215 -8.77 3.89 5.50
CA GLN A 215 -9.69 4.34 4.46
C GLN A 215 -10.29 5.74 4.76
N LEU A 216 -10.68 5.98 6.02
CA LEU A 216 -11.15 7.29 6.46
C LEU A 216 -10.05 8.34 6.36
N GLY A 217 -8.84 8.00 6.80
CA GLY A 217 -7.68 8.88 6.72
C GLY A 217 -7.39 9.32 5.29
N LYS A 218 -7.34 8.39 4.34
CA LYS A 218 -7.18 8.72 2.90
C LYS A 218 -8.32 9.59 2.38
N THR A 219 -9.57 9.27 2.72
CA THR A 219 -10.74 10.06 2.31
C THR A 219 -10.66 11.51 2.79
N TYR A 220 -10.28 11.75 4.02
CA TYR A 220 -10.13 13.11 4.55
C TYR A 220 -8.88 13.81 4.02
N TRP A 221 -7.80 13.08 3.74
CA TRP A 221 -6.62 13.63 3.08
C TRP A 221 -6.94 14.15 1.67
N GLU A 222 -7.67 13.39 0.88
CA GLU A 222 -8.15 13.82 -0.45
C GLU A 222 -9.03 15.08 -0.40
N ARG A 223 -9.82 15.23 0.66
CA ARG A 223 -10.61 16.45 0.93
C ARG A 223 -9.79 17.60 1.49
N LYS A 224 -8.47 17.41 1.71
CA LYS A 224 -7.57 18.39 2.34
C LYS A 224 -7.93 18.74 3.79
N GLU A 225 -8.68 17.87 4.45
CA GLU A 225 -9.05 17.98 5.85
C GLU A 225 -7.97 17.37 6.75
N TYR A 226 -6.76 17.89 6.65
CA TYR A 226 -5.51 17.29 7.14
C TYR A 226 -5.53 16.92 8.63
N LYS A 227 -6.14 17.75 9.48
CA LYS A 227 -6.20 17.47 10.92
C LYS A 227 -7.10 16.27 11.23
N ILE A 228 -8.21 16.12 10.50
CA ILE A 228 -9.13 15.00 10.66
C ILE A 228 -8.48 13.73 10.11
N ALA A 229 -7.85 13.83 8.93
CA ALA A 229 -7.11 12.74 8.32
C ALA A 229 -6.02 12.20 9.24
N ALA A 230 -5.23 13.10 9.87
CA ALA A 230 -4.18 12.71 10.81
C ALA A 230 -4.74 11.90 11.98
N GLY A 231 -5.85 12.34 12.59
CA GLY A 231 -6.48 11.62 13.70
C GLY A 231 -6.97 10.21 13.35
N TRP A 232 -7.34 9.96 12.09
CA TRP A 232 -7.68 8.62 11.64
C TRP A 232 -6.44 7.78 11.32
N LEU A 233 -5.45 8.35 10.63
CA LEU A 233 -4.21 7.65 10.26
C LEU A 233 -3.36 7.25 11.46
N GLU A 234 -3.38 8.02 12.55
CA GLU A 234 -2.72 7.69 13.82
C GLU A 234 -3.23 6.41 14.47
N ARG A 235 -4.45 5.96 14.13
CA ARG A 235 -5.05 4.74 14.65
C ARG A 235 -4.62 3.48 13.88
N VAL A 236 -3.91 3.63 12.76
CA VAL A 236 -3.38 2.50 11.99
C VAL A 236 -2.16 1.94 12.71
N THR A 237 -2.24 0.69 13.14
CA THR A 237 -1.22 0.03 13.97
C THR A 237 -0.14 -0.64 13.11
N ARG A 238 1.01 -0.93 13.72
CA ARG A 238 2.17 -1.53 13.04
C ARG A 238 1.91 -2.91 12.42
N GLY A 239 0.92 -3.65 12.92
CA GLY A 239 0.52 -4.95 12.38
C GLY A 239 -0.36 -4.86 11.11
N ASP A 240 -0.82 -3.66 10.75
CA ASP A 240 -1.62 -3.46 9.55
C ASP A 240 -0.72 -3.39 8.31
N PRO A 241 -1.04 -4.10 7.21
CA PRO A 241 -0.28 -4.02 5.96
C PRO A 241 -0.12 -2.60 5.41
N HIS A 242 -1.08 -1.71 5.67
CA HIS A 242 -1.05 -0.31 5.25
C HIS A 242 -0.33 0.62 6.25
N TYR A 243 0.35 0.08 7.28
CA TYR A 243 0.97 0.94 8.29
C TYR A 243 1.95 1.96 7.72
N LEU A 244 2.85 1.54 6.84
CA LEU A 244 3.86 2.43 6.26
C LEU A 244 3.22 3.47 5.33
N GLU A 245 2.24 3.07 4.53
CA GLU A 245 1.47 4.00 3.72
C GLU A 245 0.69 5.00 4.59
N ALA A 246 0.09 4.53 5.69
CA ALA A 246 -0.58 5.39 6.66
C ALA A 246 0.40 6.39 7.31
N GLN A 247 1.62 5.97 7.65
CA GLN A 247 2.65 6.87 8.16
C GLN A 247 3.07 7.91 7.12
N PHE A 248 3.18 7.54 5.85
CA PHE A 248 3.47 8.48 4.78
C PHE A 248 2.39 9.56 4.67
N PHE A 249 1.12 9.19 4.55
CA PHE A 249 0.00 10.14 4.49
C PHE A 249 -0.17 10.95 5.79
N LEU A 250 0.11 10.35 6.95
CA LEU A 250 0.14 11.06 8.23
C LEU A 250 1.22 12.14 8.23
N GLY A 251 2.40 11.84 7.70
CA GLY A 251 3.49 12.81 7.51
C GLY A 251 3.05 13.98 6.64
N LEU A 252 2.40 13.71 5.50
CA LEU A 252 1.84 14.75 4.62
C LEU A 252 0.77 15.59 5.32
N CYS A 253 -0.12 14.97 6.08
CA CYS A 253 -1.14 15.67 6.85
C CYS A 253 -0.54 16.59 7.91
N ARG A 254 0.44 16.09 8.68
CA ARG A 254 1.15 16.87 9.70
C ARG A 254 1.94 18.03 9.11
N TYR A 255 2.61 17.79 7.97
CA TYR A 255 3.33 18.86 7.26
C TYR A 255 2.37 19.99 6.85
N ASN A 256 1.22 19.64 6.25
CA ASN A 256 0.20 20.63 5.84
C ASN A 256 -0.47 21.33 7.06
N ALA A 257 -0.51 20.68 8.21
CA ALA A 257 -0.96 21.26 9.47
C ALA A 257 0.12 22.06 10.20
N ALA A 258 1.31 22.23 9.60
CA ALA A 258 2.50 22.88 10.17
C ALA A 258 3.11 22.16 11.39
N ASP A 259 2.78 20.90 11.63
CA ASP A 259 3.50 20.03 12.57
C ASP A 259 4.68 19.35 11.86
N PHE A 260 5.73 20.13 11.60
CA PHE A 260 6.91 19.67 10.87
C PHE A 260 7.74 18.64 11.65
N SER A 261 7.66 18.66 12.98
CA SER A 261 8.35 17.68 13.83
C SER A 261 7.68 16.30 13.72
N GLY A 262 6.36 16.27 13.82
CA GLY A 262 5.59 15.04 13.64
C GLY A 262 5.68 14.51 12.21
N ALA A 263 5.69 15.39 11.20
CA ALA A 263 5.90 15.00 9.80
C ALA A 263 7.26 14.33 9.60
N GLU A 264 8.34 14.94 10.11
CA GLU A 264 9.68 14.36 10.03
C GLU A 264 9.75 12.97 10.66
N GLN A 265 9.11 12.77 11.81
CA GLN A 265 9.08 11.46 12.48
C GLN A 265 8.39 10.40 11.62
N CYS A 266 7.26 10.75 11.02
CA CYS A 266 6.53 9.84 10.13
C CYS A 266 7.38 9.44 8.92
N PHE A 267 7.95 10.42 8.20
CA PHE A 267 8.77 10.12 7.03
C PHE A 267 10.05 9.35 7.38
N ARG A 268 10.65 9.59 8.54
CA ARG A 268 11.78 8.76 9.02
C ARG A 268 11.37 7.31 9.28
N THR A 269 10.20 7.08 9.86
CA THR A 269 9.68 5.72 10.07
C THR A 269 9.56 4.99 8.75
N VAL A 270 8.98 5.63 7.74
CA VAL A 270 8.85 5.03 6.40
C VAL A 270 10.21 4.81 5.75
N ALA A 271 11.08 5.84 5.73
CA ALA A 271 12.39 5.78 5.08
C ALA A 271 13.33 4.72 5.67
N ALA A 272 13.11 4.31 6.92
CA ALA A 272 13.90 3.27 7.57
C ALA A 272 13.58 1.85 7.04
N GLU A 273 12.35 1.62 6.60
CA GLU A 273 11.87 0.31 6.11
C GLU A 273 11.75 0.28 4.59
N VAL A 274 11.27 1.39 4.00
CA VAL A 274 11.04 1.54 2.56
C VAL A 274 11.69 2.85 2.09
N PRO A 275 12.97 2.82 1.66
CA PRO A 275 13.76 4.02 1.34
C PRO A 275 13.43 4.58 -0.05
N LEU A 276 12.19 5.05 -0.25
CA LEU A 276 11.70 5.65 -1.49
C LEU A 276 12.21 7.09 -1.67
N ASN A 277 12.41 7.50 -2.91
CA ASN A 277 12.91 8.84 -3.25
C ASN A 277 11.94 9.94 -2.82
N GLU A 278 10.64 9.73 -3.05
CA GLU A 278 9.57 10.63 -2.61
C GLU A 278 9.55 10.80 -1.09
N VAL A 279 9.81 9.74 -0.34
CA VAL A 279 9.88 9.79 1.13
C VAL A 279 11.09 10.60 1.60
N PHE A 280 12.25 10.44 0.96
CA PHE A 280 13.43 11.25 1.26
C PHE A 280 13.21 12.72 0.88
N ASN A 281 12.53 13.01 -0.22
CA ASN A 281 12.15 14.36 -0.59
C ASN A 281 11.29 15.02 0.51
N ASP A 282 10.25 14.33 0.96
CA ASP A 282 9.31 14.88 1.93
C ASP A 282 9.90 14.98 3.34
N LEU A 283 10.79 14.03 3.68
CA LEU A 283 11.63 14.14 4.87
C LEU A 283 12.48 15.39 4.84
N GLY A 284 13.17 15.65 3.70
CA GLY A 284 13.96 16.88 3.51
C GLY A 284 13.12 18.14 3.60
N ALA A 285 11.91 18.14 3.08
CA ALA A 285 10.98 19.25 3.18
C ALA A 285 10.59 19.54 4.65
N ALA A 286 10.28 18.51 5.42
CA ALA A 286 9.96 18.66 6.85
C ALA A 286 11.16 19.21 7.65
N GLN A 287 12.38 18.71 7.38
CA GLN A 287 13.62 19.19 8.00
C GLN A 287 13.93 20.65 7.63
N ALA A 288 13.73 21.03 6.36
CA ALA A 288 13.91 22.42 5.90
C ALA A 288 12.97 23.39 6.63
N ARG A 289 11.72 22.97 6.88
CA ARG A 289 10.74 23.75 7.66
C ARG A 289 11.10 23.87 9.13
N ARG A 290 11.84 22.92 9.68
CA ARG A 290 12.39 22.99 11.03
C ARG A 290 13.71 23.78 11.11
N ASN A 291 14.15 24.38 10.00
CA ASN A 291 15.43 25.07 9.84
C ASN A 291 16.66 24.16 10.01
N ASP A 292 16.52 22.85 9.89
CA ASP A 292 17.64 21.91 9.80
C ASP A 292 18.06 21.76 8.34
N SER A 293 18.70 22.79 7.81
CA SER A 293 19.11 22.83 6.41
C SER A 293 20.15 21.76 6.06
N GLN A 294 20.98 21.34 7.03
CA GLN A 294 22.01 20.32 6.77
C GLN A 294 21.36 18.95 6.56
N ALA A 295 20.45 18.55 7.45
CA ALA A 295 19.72 17.31 7.30
C ALA A 295 18.84 17.33 6.03
N ALA A 296 18.17 18.44 5.74
CA ALA A 296 17.34 18.61 4.56
C ALA A 296 18.14 18.41 3.26
N ILE A 297 19.31 19.03 3.13
CA ILE A 297 20.20 18.87 1.96
C ILE A 297 20.58 17.40 1.78
N ALA A 298 20.94 16.70 2.88
CA ALA A 298 21.31 15.30 2.82
C ALA A 298 20.12 14.41 2.39
N SER A 299 18.90 14.71 2.84
CA SER A 299 17.70 14.00 2.46
C SER A 299 17.34 14.22 0.98
N PHE A 300 17.39 15.46 0.48
CA PHE A 300 17.16 15.75 -0.94
C PHE A 300 18.23 15.14 -1.84
N GLN A 301 19.48 15.04 -1.39
CA GLN A 301 20.52 14.34 -2.12
C GLN A 301 20.21 12.84 -2.26
N LYS A 302 19.74 12.19 -1.19
CA LYS A 302 19.30 10.79 -1.27
C LYS A 302 18.15 10.59 -2.25
N ALA A 303 17.19 11.52 -2.31
CA ALA A 303 16.13 11.48 -3.31
C ALA A 303 16.70 11.56 -4.74
N LEU A 304 17.66 12.45 -4.99
CA LEU A 304 18.36 12.62 -6.27
C LEU A 304 19.27 11.44 -6.64
N ASP A 305 19.86 10.75 -5.66
CA ASP A 305 20.68 9.55 -5.90
C ASP A 305 19.82 8.42 -6.50
N GLY A 306 18.54 8.35 -6.14
CA GLY A 306 17.60 7.37 -6.70
C GLY A 306 16.94 7.83 -8.00
N ASP A 307 16.55 9.11 -8.10
CA ASP A 307 16.02 9.71 -9.33
C ASP A 307 16.60 11.12 -9.55
N SER A 308 17.66 11.17 -10.32
CA SER A 308 18.32 12.43 -10.70
C SER A 308 17.55 13.24 -11.77
N ALA A 309 16.44 12.70 -12.29
CA ALA A 309 15.65 13.35 -13.33
C ALA A 309 14.46 14.17 -12.79
N ASP A 310 14.06 13.96 -11.55
CA ASP A 310 12.90 14.64 -10.96
C ASP A 310 13.20 16.13 -10.69
N PRO A 311 12.45 17.08 -11.30
CA PRO A 311 12.70 18.50 -11.12
C PRO A 311 12.34 19.02 -9.72
N ASP A 312 11.44 18.37 -8.99
CA ASP A 312 11.02 18.82 -7.66
C ASP A 312 12.11 18.56 -6.63
N TYR A 313 12.85 17.44 -6.76
CA TYR A 313 14.00 17.17 -5.88
C TYR A 313 15.12 18.20 -6.07
N HIS A 314 15.42 18.55 -7.32
CA HIS A 314 16.35 19.64 -7.62
C HIS A 314 15.85 20.98 -7.10
N PHE A 315 14.55 21.27 -7.23
CA PHE A 315 13.96 22.50 -6.74
C PHE A 315 14.10 22.63 -5.22
N ASN A 316 13.74 21.60 -4.49
CA ASN A 316 13.79 21.59 -3.02
C ASN A 316 15.23 21.72 -2.51
N LEU A 317 16.18 21.02 -3.13
CA LEU A 317 17.60 21.18 -2.83
C LEU A 317 18.07 22.61 -3.12
N GLY A 318 17.79 23.14 -4.30
CA GLY A 318 18.17 24.49 -4.73
C GLY A 318 17.57 25.58 -3.82
N TYR A 319 16.30 25.44 -3.45
CA TYR A 319 15.61 26.33 -2.54
C TYR A 319 16.22 26.32 -1.13
N THR A 320 16.54 25.14 -0.61
CA THR A 320 17.18 25.00 0.72
C THR A 320 18.60 25.54 0.73
N LEU A 321 19.38 25.30 -0.33
CA LEU A 321 20.72 25.86 -0.49
C LEU A 321 20.67 27.40 -0.58
N TRP A 322 19.75 27.94 -1.34
CA TRP A 322 19.53 29.38 -1.44
C TRP A 322 19.15 30.03 -0.09
N ARG A 323 18.22 29.41 0.65
CA ARG A 323 17.85 29.86 2.01
C ARG A 323 19.04 29.84 2.99
N SER A 324 19.98 28.92 2.78
CA SER A 324 21.17 28.75 3.59
C SER A 324 22.36 29.63 3.15
N GLY A 325 22.18 30.50 2.14
CA GLY A 325 23.25 31.33 1.58
C GLY A 325 24.28 30.59 0.72
N LYS A 326 24.04 29.32 0.40
CA LYS A 326 24.92 28.50 -0.44
C LYS A 326 24.57 28.72 -1.92
N PHE A 327 24.77 29.94 -2.41
CA PHE A 327 24.26 30.41 -3.71
C PHE A 327 24.80 29.61 -4.90
N ALA A 328 26.07 29.21 -4.88
CA ALA A 328 26.65 28.44 -6.01
C ALA A 328 25.92 27.12 -6.22
N GLY A 329 25.71 26.32 -5.17
CA GLY A 329 24.96 25.07 -5.26
C GLY A 329 23.49 25.28 -5.59
N ALA A 330 22.89 26.38 -5.10
CA ALA A 330 21.52 26.74 -5.47
C ALA A 330 21.37 27.02 -6.98
N VAL A 331 22.32 27.74 -7.57
CA VAL A 331 22.36 28.02 -9.02
C VAL A 331 22.44 26.73 -9.83
N GLU A 332 23.28 25.78 -9.42
CA GLU A 332 23.43 24.48 -10.08
C GLU A 332 22.10 23.70 -10.05
N SER A 333 21.50 23.55 -8.86
CA SER A 333 20.25 22.82 -8.68
C SER A 333 19.08 23.46 -9.42
N LEU A 334 18.95 24.81 -9.36
CA LEU A 334 17.86 25.51 -10.05
C LEU A 334 18.02 25.53 -11.58
N ARG A 335 19.24 25.48 -12.10
CA ARG A 335 19.48 25.26 -13.54
C ARG A 335 19.04 23.86 -13.95
N ALA A 336 19.29 22.85 -13.12
CA ALA A 336 18.84 21.49 -13.38
C ALA A 336 17.29 21.40 -13.44
N VAL A 337 16.58 22.18 -12.61
CA VAL A 337 15.11 22.32 -12.73
C VAL A 337 14.74 22.88 -14.11
N LEU A 338 15.33 24.00 -14.51
CA LEU A 338 14.97 24.69 -15.77
C LEU A 338 15.36 23.92 -17.03
N GLN A 339 16.35 23.02 -16.96
CA GLN A 339 16.65 22.09 -18.05
C GLN A 339 15.52 21.10 -18.31
N ARG A 340 14.76 20.73 -17.27
CA ARG A 340 13.68 19.76 -17.31
C ARG A 340 12.29 20.43 -17.42
N SER A 341 12.16 21.56 -16.77
CA SER A 341 10.94 22.38 -16.71
C SER A 341 11.25 23.84 -17.07
N PRO A 342 11.45 24.16 -18.35
CA PRO A 342 11.92 25.50 -18.80
C PRO A 342 11.00 26.66 -18.39
N ASN A 343 9.73 26.39 -18.17
CA ASN A 343 8.69 27.39 -17.84
C ASN A 343 8.44 27.53 -16.34
N ASP A 344 9.29 26.96 -15.48
CA ASP A 344 9.15 27.05 -14.02
C ASP A 344 9.47 28.48 -13.53
N ALA A 345 8.41 29.23 -13.23
CA ALA A 345 8.52 30.63 -12.83
C ALA A 345 9.19 30.80 -11.45
N GLU A 346 8.93 29.87 -10.52
CA GLU A 346 9.55 29.92 -9.18
C GLU A 346 11.05 29.64 -9.27
N ALA A 347 11.44 28.58 -10.00
CA ALA A 347 12.84 28.27 -10.22
C ALA A 347 13.58 29.38 -10.95
N THR A 348 12.95 30.03 -11.96
CA THR A 348 13.51 31.17 -12.67
C THR A 348 13.76 32.35 -11.73
N SER A 349 12.77 32.68 -10.91
CA SER A 349 12.87 33.78 -9.93
C SER A 349 13.99 33.52 -8.91
N LEU A 350 14.01 32.32 -8.35
CA LEU A 350 15.03 31.93 -7.37
C LEU A 350 16.43 31.89 -7.98
N LEU A 351 16.56 31.38 -9.21
CA LEU A 351 17.83 31.37 -9.93
C LEU A 351 18.37 32.81 -10.13
N GLY A 352 17.49 33.75 -10.54
CA GLY A 352 17.87 35.16 -10.68
C GLY A 352 18.40 35.79 -9.41
N ARG A 353 17.79 35.46 -8.26
CA ARG A 353 18.22 35.91 -6.93
C ARG A 353 19.51 35.22 -6.49
N ALA A 354 19.64 33.90 -6.71
CA ALA A 354 20.85 33.17 -6.37
C ALA A 354 22.06 33.67 -7.16
N LEU A 355 21.90 34.00 -8.44
CA LEU A 355 22.97 34.60 -9.27
C LEU A 355 23.43 35.97 -8.77
N LYS A 356 22.54 36.74 -8.16
CA LYS A 356 22.86 38.04 -7.54
C LYS A 356 23.30 37.90 -6.08
N GLN A 357 23.36 36.67 -5.55
CA GLN A 357 23.63 36.37 -4.15
C GLN A 357 22.65 37.08 -3.17
N GLU A 358 21.40 37.26 -3.62
CA GLU A 358 20.32 37.84 -2.82
C GLU A 358 19.61 36.70 -2.06
N GLY A 359 19.72 36.69 -0.74
CA GLY A 359 19.04 35.73 0.13
C GLY A 359 17.57 36.08 0.40
N PRO A 360 16.93 35.34 1.34
CA PRO A 360 15.56 35.62 1.79
C PRO A 360 15.37 37.05 2.29
N ARG A 361 14.20 37.66 2.00
CA ARG A 361 13.90 39.02 2.49
C ARG A 361 13.46 38.96 3.95
N PRO A 362 14.06 39.74 4.82
CA PRO A 362 13.66 39.81 6.22
C PRO A 362 12.17 40.23 6.31
N GLY A 363 11.37 39.47 7.05
CA GLY A 363 9.98 39.82 7.37
C GLY A 363 8.89 39.33 6.44
N ASP A 364 9.19 38.68 5.30
CA ASP A 364 8.17 38.08 4.46
C ASP A 364 8.47 36.61 4.08
N PRO A 365 8.18 35.66 4.97
CA PRO A 365 8.34 34.23 4.65
C PRO A 365 7.32 33.72 3.61
N ARG A 366 6.33 34.52 3.23
CA ARG A 366 5.25 34.10 2.29
C ARG A 366 5.57 34.37 0.82
N SER A 367 6.53 35.22 0.55
CA SER A 367 6.84 35.65 -0.82
C SER A 367 7.82 34.72 -1.54
N GLU A 368 8.22 33.64 -0.89
CA GLU A 368 9.38 32.92 -1.37
C GLU A 368 8.96 31.55 -1.85
N ALA A 369 8.86 30.76 -2.31
CA ALA A 369 8.51 29.41 -2.72
C ALA A 369 8.20 28.49 -1.51
N ARG A 370 7.65 27.35 -1.83
CA ARG A 370 7.45 26.29 -0.86
C ARG A 370 8.11 25.03 -1.37
N GLU A 371 8.49 24.16 -0.46
CA GLU A 371 8.97 22.84 -0.77
C GLU A 371 7.87 22.06 -1.52
N ARG A 372 8.26 21.31 -2.56
CA ARG A 372 7.38 20.50 -3.39
C ARG A 372 7.34 19.09 -2.84
N LEU A 373 6.21 18.76 -2.22
CA LEU A 373 5.99 17.42 -1.68
C LEU A 373 5.54 16.46 -2.77
N LYS A 374 5.88 15.20 -2.59
CA LYS A 374 5.32 14.09 -3.37
C LYS A 374 4.10 13.53 -2.65
N THR A 375 3.11 13.08 -3.40
CA THR A 375 1.86 12.54 -2.87
C THR A 375 1.59 11.12 -3.33
N ASN A 376 2.41 10.59 -4.22
CA ASN A 376 2.45 9.20 -4.62
C ASN A 376 3.31 8.40 -3.63
N TYR A 377 2.93 7.16 -3.40
CA TYR A 377 3.63 6.23 -2.53
C TYR A 377 3.81 4.90 -3.28
N GLU A 378 5.04 4.61 -3.67
CA GLU A 378 5.34 3.52 -4.62
C GLU A 378 5.98 2.29 -3.95
N GLU A 379 5.51 1.94 -2.77
CA GLU A 379 6.01 0.77 -2.02
C GLU A 379 5.89 -0.53 -2.82
N ALA A 380 4.79 -0.73 -3.54
CA ALA A 380 4.58 -1.94 -4.34
C ALA A 380 5.67 -2.10 -5.41
N ALA A 381 6.01 -1.03 -6.13
CA ALA A 381 7.08 -1.02 -7.13
C ALA A 381 8.45 -1.30 -6.49
N TYR A 382 8.71 -0.72 -5.31
CA TYR A 382 9.94 -0.96 -4.56
C TYR A 382 10.06 -2.42 -4.14
N ARG A 383 8.99 -3.00 -3.55
CA ARG A 383 8.99 -4.41 -3.11
C ARG A 383 9.14 -5.38 -4.29
N GLN A 384 8.51 -5.07 -5.42
CA GLN A 384 8.69 -5.86 -6.64
C GLN A 384 10.15 -5.83 -7.10
N LEU A 385 10.77 -4.64 -7.16
CA LEU A 385 12.18 -4.50 -7.53
C LEU A 385 13.12 -5.27 -6.58
N GLN A 386 12.88 -5.20 -5.26
CA GLN A 386 13.66 -5.94 -4.27
C GLN A 386 13.55 -7.46 -4.49
N ALA A 387 12.35 -7.95 -4.75
CA ALA A 387 12.12 -9.36 -5.00
C ALA A 387 12.78 -9.85 -6.31
N GLU A 388 12.80 -9.01 -7.37
CA GLU A 388 13.49 -9.29 -8.63
C GLU A 388 15.01 -9.29 -8.47
N LEU A 389 15.57 -8.45 -7.60
CA LEU A 389 17.00 -8.37 -7.31
C LEU A 389 17.45 -9.47 -6.32
N GLY A 390 16.54 -10.25 -5.76
CA GLY A 390 16.85 -11.33 -4.80
C GLY A 390 17.35 -10.81 -3.45
N LYS A 391 16.90 -9.63 -3.06
CA LYS A 391 17.28 -8.95 -1.81
C LYS A 391 16.16 -9.07 -0.77
#